data_fc36d2dfd88ef0650524b0c8cf1859de
#
_entry.id   fc36d2dfd88ef0650524b0c8cf1859de
#
_cell.length_a   1.000
_cell.length_b   1.000
_cell.length_c   1.000
_cell.angle_alpha   90.00
_cell.angle_beta   90.00
_cell.angle_gamma   90.00
#
_symmetry.space_group_name_H-M   'P 1'
#
loop_
_entity.id
_entity.type
_entity.pdbx_description
1 polymer ?
#
loop_
_entity_poly.entity_id
_entity_poly.type
_entity_poly.pdbx_seq_one_letter_code
_entity_poly.pdbx_strand_id
1 'polypeptide(L)'
;MGSGITTHGYSLLDDILGQCSVFQVMIMNVTGRLPEKRLADFVEGFFICLSWPDARVWCNKMGAFSAMTRTSATAAVAAGGLAGDSKMYGPGSGPAVDGFLKSAHEYIVEGGGSVENFISEFGYRGGRLYAPGFARPLARGDKRIATMRQFAQELGFEPGVYEKLAYQIEDHLALREGEGLNLAGYFAAFMYDRGYSMREAIGISAWSISTGVYASYFEQIDRPPEAFLALQVGDIEYTGPAPREVPERDD
;
A
#
# COMPACT_ATOMS: atom_id res chain seq x y z
N MET A 1 11.56 25.31 -30.30
CA MET A 1 11.12 24.83 -29.00
C MET A 1 9.82 25.58 -28.68
N GLY A 2 8.71 24.88 -28.48
CA GLY A 2 7.42 25.52 -28.20
C GLY A 2 7.46 26.28 -26.88
N SER A 3 6.82 27.42 -26.83
CA SER A 3 6.71 28.26 -25.63
C SER A 3 5.74 27.74 -24.58
N GLY A 4 5.22 26.53 -24.73
CA GLY A 4 4.21 25.95 -23.85
C GLY A 4 4.80 24.93 -22.85
N ILE A 5 4.20 24.84 -21.66
CA ILE A 5 4.47 23.80 -20.66
C ILE A 5 3.60 22.57 -21.04
N THR A 6 4.26 21.48 -21.44
CA THR A 6 3.57 20.27 -21.88
C THR A 6 3.96 19.05 -21.02
N THR A 7 3.02 18.13 -20.85
CA THR A 7 3.20 16.84 -20.20
C THR A 7 2.49 15.75 -21.00
N HIS A 8 3.21 14.68 -21.38
CA HIS A 8 2.69 13.57 -22.18
C HIS A 8 1.92 14.01 -23.46
N GLY A 9 2.32 15.13 -24.07
CA GLY A 9 1.70 15.66 -25.29
C GLY A 9 0.52 16.62 -25.06
N TYR A 10 0.07 16.81 -23.83
CA TYR A 10 -0.98 17.75 -23.45
C TYR A 10 -0.38 19.08 -22.98
N SER A 11 -1.03 20.21 -23.28
CA SER A 11 -0.74 21.49 -22.66
C SER A 11 -1.14 21.46 -21.18
N LEU A 12 -0.19 21.75 -20.27
CA LEU A 12 -0.50 21.75 -18.84
C LEU A 12 -1.54 22.83 -18.49
N LEU A 13 -1.47 23.97 -19.17
CA LEU A 13 -2.30 25.13 -18.85
C LEU A 13 -3.65 25.12 -19.59
N ASP A 14 -3.68 24.63 -20.84
CA ASP A 14 -4.88 24.72 -21.67
C ASP A 14 -5.72 23.43 -21.62
N ASP A 15 -5.04 22.23 -21.54
CA ASP A 15 -5.73 20.95 -21.61
C ASP A 15 -5.93 20.30 -20.23
N ILE A 16 -4.99 20.53 -19.28
CA ILE A 16 -4.98 19.80 -18.00
C ILE A 16 -5.57 20.64 -16.86
N LEU A 17 -5.10 21.88 -16.70
CA LEU A 17 -5.52 22.75 -15.59
C LEU A 17 -7.02 23.04 -15.67
N GLY A 18 -7.75 22.66 -14.62
CA GLY A 18 -9.19 22.85 -14.54
C GLY A 18 -10.04 21.82 -15.31
N GLN A 19 -9.40 20.93 -16.11
CA GLN A 19 -10.10 19.86 -16.85
C GLN A 19 -9.84 18.47 -16.23
N CYS A 20 -8.67 18.28 -15.64
CA CYS A 20 -8.27 17.00 -15.06
C CYS A 20 -8.09 17.10 -13.53
N SER A 21 -8.43 16.02 -12.81
CA SER A 21 -8.12 15.91 -11.39
C SER A 21 -6.63 15.62 -11.18
N VAL A 22 -6.13 15.89 -9.97
CA VAL A 22 -4.76 15.55 -9.59
C VAL A 22 -4.49 14.05 -9.72
N PHE A 23 -5.48 13.19 -9.47
CA PHE A 23 -5.36 11.74 -9.63
C PHE A 23 -5.27 11.32 -11.10
N GLN A 24 -5.99 11.98 -12.02
CA GLN A 24 -5.81 11.74 -13.46
C GLN A 24 -4.39 12.10 -13.89
N VAL A 25 -3.86 13.24 -13.44
CA VAL A 25 -2.50 13.68 -13.77
C VAL A 25 -1.46 12.74 -13.16
N MET A 26 -1.66 12.29 -11.92
CA MET A 26 -0.76 11.34 -11.25
C MET A 26 -0.71 10.01 -11.99
N ILE A 27 -1.85 9.45 -12.37
CA ILE A 27 -1.92 8.20 -13.14
C ILE A 27 -1.25 8.38 -14.50
N MET A 28 -1.51 9.49 -15.19
CA MET A 28 -0.88 9.82 -16.46
C MET A 28 0.65 9.90 -16.32
N ASN A 29 1.16 10.54 -15.28
CA ASN A 29 2.61 10.67 -15.07
C ASN A 29 3.30 9.33 -14.77
N VAL A 30 2.59 8.38 -14.16
CA VAL A 30 3.11 7.03 -13.90
C VAL A 30 3.05 6.15 -15.15
N THR A 31 1.99 6.28 -15.95
CA THR A 31 1.65 5.30 -16.99
C THR A 31 1.83 5.82 -18.42
N GLY A 32 1.98 7.13 -18.59
CA GLY A 32 1.94 7.80 -19.89
C GLY A 32 0.54 7.92 -20.51
N ARG A 33 -0.50 7.45 -19.82
CA ARG A 33 -1.89 7.40 -20.31
C ARG A 33 -2.81 8.25 -19.44
N LEU A 34 -3.54 9.18 -20.03
CA LEU A 34 -4.58 9.92 -19.32
C LEU A 34 -5.77 8.99 -19.07
N PRO A 35 -6.11 8.68 -17.81
CA PRO A 35 -7.20 7.77 -17.50
C PRO A 35 -8.57 8.47 -17.61
N GLU A 36 -9.62 7.65 -17.74
CA GLU A 36 -10.99 8.13 -17.51
C GLU A 36 -11.13 8.70 -16.10
N LYS A 37 -11.98 9.72 -15.94
CA LYS A 37 -12.23 10.34 -14.63
C LYS A 37 -12.66 9.32 -13.59
N ARG A 38 -13.55 8.38 -13.91
CA ARG A 38 -14.03 7.36 -12.96
C ARG A 38 -12.92 6.46 -12.42
N LEU A 39 -11.85 6.19 -13.19
CA LEU A 39 -10.70 5.44 -12.68
C LEU A 39 -9.90 6.28 -11.68
N ALA A 40 -9.72 7.56 -11.96
CA ALA A 40 -9.07 8.47 -11.02
C ALA A 40 -9.89 8.64 -9.72
N ASP A 41 -11.21 8.70 -9.82
CA ASP A 41 -12.12 8.75 -8.67
C ASP A 41 -12.02 7.46 -7.83
N PHE A 42 -11.89 6.28 -8.45
CA PHE A 42 -11.64 5.03 -7.74
C PHE A 42 -10.29 5.04 -7.01
N VAL A 43 -9.24 5.52 -7.66
CA VAL A 43 -7.90 5.65 -7.04
C VAL A 43 -7.95 6.65 -5.87
N GLU A 44 -8.68 7.75 -5.99
CA GLU A 44 -8.91 8.67 -4.87
C GLU A 44 -9.58 7.97 -3.69
N GLY A 45 -10.63 7.18 -3.93
CA GLY A 45 -11.28 6.36 -2.90
C GLY A 45 -10.30 5.39 -2.21
N PHE A 46 -9.39 4.78 -2.97
CA PHE A 46 -8.32 3.95 -2.42
C PHE A 46 -7.38 4.75 -1.51
N PHE A 47 -6.97 5.95 -1.89
CA PHE A 47 -6.16 6.84 -1.06
C PHE A 47 -6.89 7.24 0.23
N ILE A 48 -8.19 7.56 0.14
CA ILE A 48 -9.03 7.86 1.30
C ILE A 48 -9.05 6.68 2.28
N CYS A 49 -9.18 5.45 1.79
CA CYS A 49 -9.14 4.25 2.61
C CYS A 49 -7.80 4.03 3.34
N LEU A 50 -6.72 4.67 2.89
CA LEU A 50 -5.39 4.61 3.50
C LEU A 50 -5.05 5.88 4.30
N SER A 51 -5.94 6.87 4.35
CA SER A 51 -5.74 8.14 5.05
C SER A 51 -5.94 8.06 6.57
N TRP A 52 -6.41 6.92 7.11
CA TRP A 52 -6.71 6.77 8.51
C TRP A 52 -5.46 6.86 9.40
N PRO A 53 -5.42 7.79 10.38
CA PRO A 53 -4.25 8.02 11.23
C PRO A 53 -4.17 7.03 12.40
N ASP A 54 -4.20 5.74 12.12
CA ASP A 54 -4.07 4.72 13.17
C ASP A 54 -2.62 4.67 13.69
N ALA A 55 -2.45 5.01 14.96
CA ALA A 55 -1.14 5.04 15.63
C ALA A 55 -0.46 3.65 15.71
N ARG A 56 -1.16 2.54 15.44
CA ARG A 56 -0.58 1.20 15.37
C ARG A 56 0.19 0.97 14.06
N VAL A 57 -0.14 1.75 13.01
CA VAL A 57 0.50 1.65 11.70
C VAL A 57 1.85 2.37 11.73
N TRP A 58 2.92 1.67 11.40
CA TRP A 58 4.29 2.19 11.58
C TRP A 58 4.62 3.42 10.74
N CYS A 59 4.08 3.59 9.53
CA CYS A 59 4.26 4.82 8.76
C CYS A 59 3.66 6.03 9.48
N ASN A 60 2.49 5.86 10.12
CA ASN A 60 1.86 6.91 10.92
C ASN A 60 2.67 7.22 12.18
N LYS A 61 3.27 6.19 12.83
CA LYS A 61 4.22 6.39 13.95
C LYS A 61 5.41 7.23 13.54
N MET A 62 5.96 7.04 12.33
CA MET A 62 7.05 7.87 11.83
C MET A 62 6.64 9.33 11.70
N GLY A 63 5.40 9.60 11.26
CA GLY A 63 4.82 10.94 11.25
C GLY A 63 4.76 11.55 12.66
N ALA A 64 4.23 10.80 13.63
CA ALA A 64 4.13 11.23 15.01
C ALA A 64 5.52 11.50 15.65
N PHE A 65 6.49 10.60 15.46
CA PHE A 65 7.87 10.79 15.95
C PHE A 65 8.54 12.01 15.32
N SER A 66 8.35 12.21 14.03
CA SER A 66 8.86 13.39 13.32
C SER A 66 8.32 14.70 13.91
N ALA A 67 7.05 14.74 14.30
CA ALA A 67 6.44 15.89 14.98
C ALA A 67 7.07 16.13 16.37
N MET A 68 7.26 15.06 17.16
CA MET A 68 7.86 15.15 18.49
C MET A 68 9.31 15.67 18.44
N THR A 69 10.04 15.33 17.38
CA THR A 69 11.41 15.82 17.14
C THR A 69 11.47 17.15 16.38
N ARG A 70 10.30 17.78 16.12
CA ARG A 70 10.18 19.09 15.46
C ARG A 70 10.76 19.14 14.04
N THR A 71 10.68 18.03 13.30
CA THR A 71 11.00 18.06 11.87
C THR A 71 9.91 18.76 11.08
N SER A 72 10.15 19.04 9.81
CA SER A 72 9.09 19.57 8.94
C SER A 72 8.05 18.50 8.57
N ALA A 73 6.82 18.93 8.23
CA ALA A 73 5.78 18.03 7.74
C ALA A 73 6.21 17.26 6.49
N THR A 74 6.98 17.88 5.60
CA THR A 74 7.54 17.24 4.40
C THR A 74 8.50 16.10 4.77
N ALA A 75 9.41 16.32 5.74
CA ALA A 75 10.31 15.29 6.23
C ALA A 75 9.53 14.14 6.90
N ALA A 76 8.48 14.46 7.66
CA ALA A 76 7.61 13.46 8.27
C ALA A 76 6.94 12.55 7.24
N VAL A 77 6.39 13.13 6.16
CA VAL A 77 5.75 12.35 5.09
C VAL A 77 6.77 11.50 4.33
N ALA A 78 7.95 12.04 4.06
CA ALA A 78 9.03 11.27 3.44
C ALA A 78 9.45 10.07 4.32
N ALA A 79 9.65 10.28 5.62
CA ALA A 79 9.98 9.22 6.58
C ALA A 79 8.87 8.17 6.68
N GLY A 80 7.60 8.60 6.74
CA GLY A 80 6.45 7.71 6.72
C GLY A 80 6.34 6.92 5.42
N GLY A 81 6.60 7.56 4.28
CA GLY A 81 6.65 6.92 2.96
C GLY A 81 7.69 5.80 2.91
N LEU A 82 8.92 6.09 3.35
CA LEU A 82 9.99 5.09 3.41
C LEU A 82 9.66 3.92 4.36
N ALA A 83 9.05 4.20 5.50
CA ALA A 83 8.63 3.16 6.44
C ALA A 83 7.45 2.34 5.89
N GLY A 84 6.60 2.92 5.07
CA GLY A 84 5.46 2.26 4.41
C GLY A 84 5.85 1.44 3.18
N ASP A 85 6.99 1.73 2.55
CA ASP A 85 7.48 1.00 1.38
C ASP A 85 8.37 -0.18 1.82
N SER A 86 7.77 -1.22 2.32
CA SER A 86 8.47 -2.41 2.80
C SER A 86 7.92 -3.70 2.20
N LYS A 87 8.72 -4.77 2.21
CA LYS A 87 8.29 -6.11 1.76
C LYS A 87 7.08 -6.64 2.55
N MET A 88 6.85 -6.14 3.75
CA MET A 88 5.79 -6.58 4.65
C MET A 88 4.55 -5.67 4.61
N TYR A 89 4.65 -4.49 3.98
CA TYR A 89 3.61 -3.48 4.07
C TYR A 89 3.70 -2.46 2.92
N GLY A 90 2.53 -1.95 2.49
CA GLY A 90 2.43 -0.90 1.49
C GLY A 90 2.89 -1.34 0.10
N PRO A 91 3.31 -0.39 -0.74
CA PRO A 91 3.67 -0.66 -2.14
C PRO A 91 4.80 -1.69 -2.31
N GLY A 92 5.73 -1.77 -1.37
CA GLY A 92 6.83 -2.74 -1.37
C GLY A 92 6.39 -4.20 -1.25
N SER A 93 5.16 -4.47 -0.81
CA SER A 93 4.56 -5.81 -0.84
C SER A 93 4.03 -6.21 -2.24
N GLY A 94 3.94 -5.26 -3.16
CA GLY A 94 3.38 -5.45 -4.51
C GLY A 94 3.97 -6.63 -5.28
N PRO A 95 5.31 -6.83 -5.35
CA PRO A 95 5.89 -7.98 -6.05
C PRO A 95 5.43 -9.34 -5.52
N ALA A 96 5.17 -9.46 -4.21
CA ALA A 96 4.64 -10.70 -3.64
C ALA A 96 3.16 -10.90 -4.01
N VAL A 97 2.37 -9.84 -4.00
CA VAL A 97 0.95 -9.85 -4.47
C VAL A 97 0.88 -10.19 -5.95
N ASP A 98 1.76 -9.60 -6.77
CA ASP A 98 1.87 -9.88 -8.21
C ASP A 98 2.10 -11.37 -8.48
N GLY A 99 3.15 -11.92 -7.85
CA GLY A 99 3.50 -13.34 -8.02
C GLY A 99 2.37 -14.26 -7.60
N PHE A 100 1.71 -13.98 -6.48
CA PHE A 100 0.62 -14.80 -5.97
C PHE A 100 -0.62 -14.76 -6.89
N LEU A 101 -1.06 -13.57 -7.30
CA LEU A 101 -2.23 -13.41 -8.18
C LEU A 101 -2.00 -14.00 -9.57
N LYS A 102 -0.80 -13.83 -10.15
CA LYS A 102 -0.46 -14.43 -11.44
C LYS A 102 -0.40 -15.94 -11.38
N SER A 103 0.24 -16.50 -10.34
CA SER A 103 0.27 -17.95 -10.14
C SER A 103 -1.13 -18.53 -9.94
N ALA A 104 -1.99 -17.81 -9.20
CA ALA A 104 -3.38 -18.21 -9.03
C ALA A 104 -4.16 -18.15 -10.35
N HIS A 105 -3.94 -17.13 -11.16
CA HIS A 105 -4.57 -17.01 -12.48
C HIS A 105 -4.14 -18.15 -13.41
N GLU A 106 -2.85 -18.41 -13.53
CA GLU A 106 -2.30 -19.48 -14.34
C GLU A 106 -2.83 -20.86 -13.90
N TYR A 107 -2.80 -21.14 -12.59
CA TYR A 107 -3.22 -22.44 -12.06
C TYR A 107 -4.75 -22.66 -12.16
N ILE A 108 -5.54 -21.68 -11.75
CA ILE A 108 -7.00 -21.81 -11.61
C ILE A 108 -7.72 -21.47 -12.91
N VAL A 109 -7.41 -20.32 -13.52
CA VAL A 109 -8.17 -19.81 -14.67
C VAL A 109 -7.70 -20.47 -15.97
N GLU A 110 -6.40 -20.53 -16.19
CA GLU A 110 -5.85 -21.12 -17.42
C GLU A 110 -5.71 -22.65 -17.32
N GLY A 111 -5.27 -23.16 -16.16
CA GLY A 111 -5.04 -24.59 -15.92
C GLY A 111 -6.29 -25.37 -15.48
N GLY A 112 -7.40 -24.70 -15.16
CA GLY A 112 -8.63 -25.35 -14.68
C GLY A 112 -8.52 -25.97 -13.29
N GLY A 113 -7.52 -25.61 -12.50
CA GLY A 113 -7.32 -26.06 -11.14
C GLY A 113 -8.36 -25.46 -10.16
N SER A 114 -8.48 -26.06 -8.96
CA SER A 114 -9.34 -25.53 -7.93
C SER A 114 -8.60 -24.57 -7.01
N VAL A 115 -9.33 -23.62 -6.40
CA VAL A 115 -8.80 -22.70 -5.36
C VAL A 115 -8.25 -23.52 -4.17
N GLU A 116 -8.93 -24.57 -3.76
CA GLU A 116 -8.51 -25.43 -2.65
C GLU A 116 -7.13 -26.06 -2.91
N ASN A 117 -6.93 -26.63 -4.09
CA ASN A 117 -5.65 -27.23 -4.48
C ASN A 117 -4.55 -26.18 -4.59
N PHE A 118 -4.85 -25.03 -5.20
CA PHE A 118 -3.91 -23.92 -5.29
C PHE A 118 -3.46 -23.43 -3.91
N ILE A 119 -4.37 -23.21 -2.99
CA ILE A 119 -4.03 -22.75 -1.63
C ILE A 119 -3.26 -23.84 -0.88
N SER A 120 -3.64 -25.12 -1.02
CA SER A 120 -2.93 -26.23 -0.39
C SER A 120 -1.46 -26.32 -0.85
N GLU A 121 -1.19 -26.06 -2.13
CA GLU A 121 0.14 -26.19 -2.72
C GLU A 121 0.99 -24.90 -2.56
N PHE A 122 0.40 -23.74 -2.78
CA PHE A 122 1.11 -22.45 -2.86
C PHE A 122 0.79 -21.47 -1.73
N GLY A 123 -0.28 -21.72 -0.98
CA GLY A 123 -0.80 -20.81 0.06
C GLY A 123 -0.07 -20.90 1.41
N TYR A 124 0.94 -21.76 1.55
CA TYR A 124 1.67 -21.93 2.81
C TYR A 124 3.17 -21.89 2.63
N ARG A 125 3.87 -21.30 3.63
CA ARG A 125 5.32 -21.35 3.75
C ARG A 125 5.70 -21.71 5.19
N GLY A 126 6.47 -22.77 5.35
CA GLY A 126 6.86 -23.24 6.68
C GLY A 126 5.66 -23.54 7.60
N GLY A 127 4.56 -24.07 7.06
CA GLY A 127 3.34 -24.39 7.80
C GLY A 127 2.49 -23.19 8.21
N ARG A 128 2.82 -21.99 7.74
CA ARG A 128 2.04 -20.77 7.99
C ARG A 128 1.41 -20.27 6.71
N LEU A 129 0.19 -19.73 6.79
CA LEU A 129 -0.48 -19.10 5.67
C LEU A 129 0.43 -18.03 5.04
N TYR A 130 0.63 -18.14 3.75
CA TYR A 130 1.35 -17.17 2.91
C TYR A 130 0.51 -16.89 1.68
N ALA A 131 -0.43 -15.97 1.81
CA ALA A 131 -1.32 -15.51 0.75
C ALA A 131 -1.20 -13.98 0.62
N PRO A 132 -0.17 -13.46 -0.06
CA PRO A 132 0.00 -12.03 -0.27
C PRO A 132 -1.23 -11.40 -0.90
N GLY A 133 -1.73 -10.30 -0.33
CA GLY A 133 -2.98 -9.67 -0.74
C GLY A 133 -4.22 -10.13 0.03
N PHE A 134 -4.10 -11.13 0.95
CA PHE A 134 -5.25 -11.73 1.64
C PHE A 134 -5.17 -11.75 3.17
N ALA A 135 -4.21 -11.14 3.78
CA ALA A 135 -4.10 -11.08 5.24
C ALA A 135 -3.72 -9.69 5.70
N ARG A 136 -3.99 -9.37 6.96
CA ARG A 136 -3.59 -8.11 7.60
C ARG A 136 -2.91 -8.36 8.94
N PRO A 137 -1.77 -7.71 9.22
CA PRO A 137 -1.07 -7.91 10.48
C PRO A 137 -1.84 -7.37 11.71
N LEU A 138 -2.79 -6.45 11.52
CA LEU A 138 -3.47 -5.75 12.62
C LEU A 138 -4.92 -6.19 12.86
N ALA A 139 -5.54 -6.90 11.93
CA ALA A 139 -6.94 -7.34 12.04
C ALA A 139 -7.23 -8.46 11.05
N ARG A 140 -8.20 -9.33 11.38
CA ARG A 140 -8.76 -10.29 10.44
C ARG A 140 -9.76 -9.62 9.52
N GLY A 141 -9.67 -9.91 8.23
CA GLY A 141 -10.47 -9.30 7.19
C GLY A 141 -10.18 -7.81 6.99
N ASP A 142 -10.76 -7.20 6.00
CA ASP A 142 -10.63 -5.77 5.70
C ASP A 142 -11.99 -5.14 5.38
N LYS A 143 -12.57 -4.44 6.34
CA LYS A 143 -13.90 -3.81 6.19
C LYS A 143 -13.99 -2.82 5.02
N ARG A 144 -12.85 -2.30 4.54
CA ARG A 144 -12.81 -1.36 3.43
C ARG A 144 -13.15 -2.03 2.09
N ILE A 145 -12.94 -3.35 1.98
CA ILE A 145 -13.15 -4.08 0.72
C ILE A 145 -14.61 -4.01 0.28
N ALA A 146 -15.55 -4.27 1.17
CA ALA A 146 -16.98 -4.20 0.83
C ALA A 146 -17.38 -2.81 0.31
N THR A 147 -16.91 -1.76 0.99
CA THR A 147 -17.17 -0.37 0.58
C THR A 147 -16.50 -0.03 -0.75
N MET A 148 -15.25 -0.46 -0.96
CA MET A 148 -14.55 -0.23 -2.22
C MET A 148 -15.17 -0.98 -3.40
N ARG A 149 -15.69 -2.20 -3.19
CA ARG A 149 -16.46 -2.94 -4.20
C ARG A 149 -17.73 -2.19 -4.59
N GLN A 150 -18.49 -1.74 -3.60
CA GLN A 150 -19.70 -0.94 -3.85
C GLN A 150 -19.35 0.35 -4.60
N PHE A 151 -18.31 1.06 -4.18
CA PHE A 151 -17.88 2.30 -4.83
C PHE A 151 -17.43 2.05 -6.28
N ALA A 152 -16.71 0.97 -6.56
CA ALA A 152 -16.35 0.59 -7.93
C ALA A 152 -17.61 0.36 -8.80
N GLN A 153 -18.63 -0.31 -8.27
CA GLN A 153 -19.91 -0.53 -8.98
C GLN A 153 -20.66 0.80 -9.23
N GLU A 154 -20.70 1.70 -8.25
CA GLU A 154 -21.29 3.04 -8.40
C GLU A 154 -20.58 3.86 -9.49
N LEU A 155 -19.27 3.66 -9.67
CA LEU A 155 -18.49 4.25 -10.77
C LEU A 155 -18.69 3.50 -12.12
N GLY A 156 -19.52 2.46 -12.15
CA GLY A 156 -19.81 1.67 -13.35
C GLY A 156 -18.70 0.70 -13.73
N PHE A 157 -17.91 0.22 -12.79
CA PHE A 157 -16.95 -0.85 -12.99
C PHE A 157 -17.56 -2.21 -12.64
N GLU A 158 -17.42 -3.15 -13.55
CA GLU A 158 -17.76 -4.56 -13.32
C GLU A 158 -16.50 -5.36 -12.97
N PRO A 159 -16.59 -6.33 -12.04
CA PRO A 159 -15.47 -7.20 -11.70
C PRO A 159 -15.01 -8.02 -12.91
N GLY A 160 -13.72 -7.94 -13.22
CA GLY A 160 -13.08 -8.73 -14.26
C GLY A 160 -12.63 -10.11 -13.75
N VAL A 161 -11.66 -10.68 -14.45
CA VAL A 161 -11.16 -12.04 -14.17
C VAL A 161 -10.37 -12.08 -12.87
N TYR A 162 -9.48 -11.11 -12.66
CA TYR A 162 -8.64 -11.06 -11.45
C TYR A 162 -9.44 -10.72 -10.19
N GLU A 163 -10.41 -9.81 -10.28
CA GLU A 163 -11.27 -9.52 -9.14
C GLU A 163 -12.13 -10.74 -8.76
N LYS A 164 -12.73 -11.43 -9.73
CA LYS A 164 -13.50 -12.66 -9.49
C LYS A 164 -12.63 -13.76 -8.87
N LEU A 165 -11.42 -13.93 -9.38
CA LEU A 165 -10.45 -14.86 -8.82
C LEU A 165 -10.09 -14.50 -7.37
N ALA A 166 -9.83 -13.23 -7.10
CA ALA A 166 -9.52 -12.75 -5.74
C ALA A 166 -10.69 -13.00 -4.78
N TYR A 167 -11.95 -12.86 -5.24
CA TYR A 167 -13.14 -13.15 -4.43
C TYR A 167 -13.28 -14.65 -4.12
N GLN A 168 -13.00 -15.52 -5.08
CA GLN A 168 -13.02 -16.98 -4.86
C GLN A 168 -11.95 -17.41 -3.83
N ILE A 169 -10.76 -16.82 -3.90
CA ILE A 169 -9.68 -17.06 -2.94
C ILE A 169 -10.08 -16.53 -1.55
N GLU A 170 -10.67 -15.33 -1.49
CA GLU A 170 -11.18 -14.75 -0.25
C GLU A 170 -12.19 -15.65 0.42
N ASP A 171 -13.20 -16.14 -0.32
CA ASP A 171 -14.24 -17.03 0.21
C ASP A 171 -13.64 -18.30 0.81
N HIS A 172 -12.65 -18.90 0.13
CA HIS A 172 -11.95 -20.09 0.63
C HIS A 172 -11.17 -19.79 1.92
N LEU A 173 -10.39 -18.71 1.95
CA LEU A 173 -9.56 -18.34 3.09
C LEU A 173 -10.40 -17.87 4.29
N ALA A 174 -11.52 -17.20 4.06
CA ALA A 174 -12.44 -16.81 5.13
C ALA A 174 -13.01 -18.01 5.89
N LEU A 175 -13.37 -19.08 5.17
CA LEU A 175 -13.91 -20.30 5.75
C LEU A 175 -12.86 -21.13 6.50
N ARG A 176 -11.62 -21.18 6.02
CA ARG A 176 -10.57 -22.07 6.53
C ARG A 176 -9.66 -21.40 7.54
N GLU A 177 -9.28 -20.15 7.28
CA GLU A 177 -8.25 -19.42 8.03
C GLU A 177 -8.80 -18.20 8.79
N GLY A 178 -10.04 -17.79 8.49
CA GLY A 178 -10.62 -16.55 9.00
C GLY A 178 -9.94 -15.30 8.45
N GLU A 179 -9.22 -15.44 7.33
CA GLU A 179 -8.53 -14.34 6.64
C GLU A 179 -9.29 -13.95 5.37
N GLY A 180 -9.07 -12.73 4.88
CA GLY A 180 -9.76 -12.22 3.71
C GLY A 180 -8.90 -11.30 2.87
N LEU A 181 -9.45 -10.91 1.73
CA LEU A 181 -8.82 -9.97 0.81
C LEU A 181 -8.48 -8.67 1.54
N ASN A 182 -7.25 -8.19 1.39
CA ASN A 182 -6.85 -6.90 1.90
C ASN A 182 -6.84 -5.84 0.79
N LEU A 183 -6.67 -4.58 1.17
CA LEU A 183 -6.76 -3.48 0.24
C LEU A 183 -5.71 -3.54 -0.88
N ALA A 184 -4.50 -4.05 -0.61
CA ALA A 184 -3.45 -4.18 -1.61
C ALA A 184 -3.79 -5.26 -2.65
N GLY A 185 -4.30 -6.42 -2.21
CA GLY A 185 -4.77 -7.48 -3.09
C GLY A 185 -5.95 -7.05 -3.96
N TYR A 186 -6.91 -6.36 -3.36
CA TYR A 186 -8.05 -5.82 -4.09
C TYR A 186 -7.63 -4.80 -5.15
N PHE A 187 -6.79 -3.84 -4.77
CA PHE A 187 -6.30 -2.82 -5.70
C PHE A 187 -5.51 -3.44 -6.85
N ALA A 188 -4.66 -4.43 -6.58
CA ALA A 188 -3.91 -5.14 -7.61
C ALA A 188 -4.83 -5.87 -8.60
N ALA A 189 -5.81 -6.62 -8.10
CA ALA A 189 -6.78 -7.33 -8.93
C ALA A 189 -7.62 -6.36 -9.78
N PHE A 190 -8.11 -5.28 -9.18
CA PHE A 190 -8.84 -4.22 -9.86
C PHE A 190 -8.02 -3.58 -10.99
N MET A 191 -6.75 -3.24 -10.73
CA MET A 191 -5.87 -2.61 -11.72
C MET A 191 -5.52 -3.56 -12.87
N TYR A 192 -5.32 -4.86 -12.58
CA TYR A 192 -5.08 -5.87 -13.62
C TYR A 192 -6.25 -6.02 -14.58
N ASP A 193 -7.48 -6.04 -14.07
CA ASP A 193 -8.68 -6.12 -14.91
C ASP A 193 -8.85 -4.89 -15.82
N ARG A 194 -8.13 -3.79 -15.55
CA ARG A 194 -8.12 -2.56 -16.37
C ARG A 194 -6.84 -2.39 -17.19
N GLY A 195 -6.04 -3.47 -17.29
CA GLY A 195 -4.85 -3.51 -18.14
C GLY A 195 -3.66 -2.72 -17.60
N TYR A 196 -3.59 -2.51 -16.28
CA TYR A 196 -2.43 -1.93 -15.61
C TYR A 196 -1.51 -3.03 -15.08
N SER A 197 -0.22 -2.85 -15.25
CA SER A 197 0.80 -3.73 -14.68
C SER A 197 0.97 -3.48 -13.17
N MET A 198 1.57 -4.45 -12.45
CA MET A 198 1.93 -4.25 -11.04
C MET A 198 2.89 -3.06 -10.84
N ARG A 199 3.82 -2.83 -11.77
CA ARG A 199 4.71 -1.67 -11.72
C ARG A 199 3.92 -0.35 -11.74
N GLU A 200 2.91 -0.25 -12.60
CA GLU A 200 2.04 0.93 -12.66
C GLU A 200 1.17 1.03 -11.41
N ALA A 201 0.60 -0.07 -10.92
CA ALA A 201 -0.19 -0.08 -9.69
C ALA A 201 0.64 0.36 -8.47
N ILE A 202 1.88 -0.11 -8.33
CA ILE A 202 2.82 0.32 -7.30
C ILE A 202 3.11 1.83 -7.43
N GLY A 203 3.44 2.30 -8.63
CA GLY A 203 3.72 3.72 -8.87
C GLY A 203 2.52 4.62 -8.51
N ILE A 204 1.30 4.21 -8.90
CA ILE A 204 0.06 4.93 -8.58
C ILE A 204 -0.19 4.95 -7.06
N SER A 205 0.05 3.85 -6.36
CA SER A 205 -0.21 3.73 -4.92
C SER A 205 0.92 4.23 -4.01
N ALA A 206 2.06 4.63 -4.55
CA ALA A 206 3.28 4.93 -3.80
C ALA A 206 3.09 5.92 -2.63
N TRP A 207 2.25 6.95 -2.82
CA TRP A 207 1.98 7.98 -1.82
C TRP A 207 0.62 7.84 -1.11
N SER A 208 -0.06 6.72 -1.26
CA SER A 208 -1.41 6.52 -0.73
C SER A 208 -1.52 6.62 0.79
N ILE A 209 -0.43 6.40 1.53
CA ILE A 209 -0.38 6.51 2.99
C ILE A 209 -0.08 7.93 3.50
N SER A 210 0.25 8.87 2.62
CA SER A 210 0.74 10.22 3.00
C SER A 210 -0.24 11.00 3.88
N THR A 211 -1.54 10.92 3.59
CA THR A 211 -2.59 11.63 4.35
C THR A 211 -2.70 11.13 5.79
N GLY A 212 -2.55 9.83 6.04
CA GLY A 212 -2.50 9.25 7.39
C GLY A 212 -1.25 9.69 8.16
N VAL A 213 -0.12 9.79 7.48
CA VAL A 213 1.14 10.31 8.07
C VAL A 213 1.00 11.79 8.43
N TYR A 214 0.41 12.62 7.54
CA TYR A 214 0.11 14.02 7.82
C TYR A 214 -0.78 14.16 9.06
N ALA A 215 -1.87 13.42 9.13
CA ALA A 215 -2.78 13.48 10.26
C ALA A 215 -2.07 13.16 11.58
N SER A 216 -1.25 12.11 11.60
CA SER A 216 -0.47 11.73 12.79
C SER A 216 0.60 12.76 13.16
N TYR A 217 1.21 13.42 12.17
CA TYR A 217 2.14 14.51 12.39
C TYR A 217 1.44 15.70 13.05
N PHE A 218 0.35 16.20 12.47
CA PHE A 218 -0.35 17.39 12.98
C PHE A 218 -1.03 17.15 14.31
N GLU A 219 -1.47 15.94 14.60
CA GLU A 219 -1.97 15.59 15.94
C GLU A 219 -0.88 15.72 17.03
N GLN A 220 0.38 15.46 16.70
CA GLN A 220 1.47 15.43 17.67
C GLN A 220 2.28 16.73 17.74
N ILE A 221 2.25 17.59 16.70
CA ILE A 221 3.14 18.76 16.63
C ILE A 221 2.89 19.78 17.76
N ASP A 222 1.66 19.85 18.26
CA ASP A 222 1.27 20.76 19.33
C ASP A 222 1.53 20.19 20.74
N ARG A 223 1.91 18.91 20.84
CA ARG A 223 2.29 18.28 22.11
C ARG A 223 3.72 18.66 22.51
N PRO A 224 4.08 18.50 23.79
CA PRO A 224 5.46 18.74 24.22
C PRO A 224 6.46 17.95 23.34
N PRO A 225 7.59 18.56 22.93
CA PRO A 225 8.62 17.85 22.19
C PRO A 225 9.21 16.72 23.04
N GLU A 226 9.76 15.71 22.37
CA GLU A 226 10.48 14.59 23.01
C GLU A 226 9.67 13.79 24.04
N ALA A 227 8.33 13.92 24.01
CA ALA A 227 7.46 13.21 24.96
C ALA A 227 7.61 11.67 24.92
N PHE A 228 8.16 11.11 23.83
CA PHE A 228 8.44 9.68 23.69
C PHE A 228 9.82 9.27 24.26
N LEU A 229 10.70 10.23 24.56
CA LEU A 229 12.04 9.98 25.12
C LEU A 229 12.00 9.86 26.66
N ALA A 230 10.88 9.41 27.21
CA ALA A 230 10.74 9.21 28.65
C ALA A 230 11.62 8.07 29.21
N LEU A 231 12.25 7.25 28.34
CA LEU A 231 13.16 6.18 28.69
C LEU A 231 14.49 6.75 29.22
N GLN A 232 14.92 6.26 30.36
CA GLN A 232 16.25 6.52 30.91
C GLN A 232 17.20 5.38 30.58
N VAL A 233 18.51 5.62 30.66
CA VAL A 233 19.52 4.59 30.38
C VAL A 233 19.32 3.36 31.29
N GLY A 234 18.84 3.56 32.51
CA GLY A 234 18.54 2.47 33.45
C GLY A 234 17.34 1.61 33.09
N ASP A 235 16.50 2.04 32.12
CA ASP A 235 15.36 1.25 31.65
C ASP A 235 15.76 0.25 30.53
N ILE A 236 17.05 0.28 30.12
CA ILE A 236 17.58 -0.57 29.05
C ILE A 236 18.24 -1.79 29.68
N GLU A 237 17.65 -2.97 29.48
CA GLU A 237 18.27 -4.26 29.77
C GLU A 237 19.19 -4.66 28.62
N TYR A 238 20.49 -4.61 28.84
CA TYR A 238 21.46 -5.03 27.84
C TYR A 238 21.61 -6.55 27.85
N THR A 239 21.19 -7.20 26.74
CA THR A 239 21.30 -8.66 26.54
C THR A 239 22.38 -9.05 25.53
N GLY A 240 23.22 -8.12 25.14
CA GLY A 240 24.29 -8.32 24.14
C GLY A 240 25.54 -8.99 24.73
N PRO A 241 26.63 -9.14 23.94
CA PRO A 241 27.91 -9.66 24.39
C PRO A 241 28.51 -8.80 25.52
N ALA A 242 29.28 -9.44 26.41
CA ALA A 242 30.05 -8.72 27.43
C ALA A 242 31.01 -7.69 26.77
N PRO A 243 31.45 -6.66 27.53
CA PRO A 243 32.44 -5.69 27.05
C PRO A 243 33.65 -6.39 26.42
N ARG A 244 34.09 -5.86 25.30
CA ARG A 244 35.24 -6.38 24.53
C ARG A 244 36.26 -5.27 24.38
N GLU A 245 37.54 -5.64 24.36
CA GLU A 245 38.60 -4.73 23.97
C GLU A 245 38.60 -4.50 22.47
N VAL A 246 38.98 -3.31 22.05
CA VAL A 246 39.19 -2.98 20.63
C VAL A 246 40.48 -3.66 20.22
N PRO A 247 40.52 -4.44 19.12
CA PRO A 247 41.76 -5.02 18.61
C PRO A 247 42.81 -3.94 18.37
N GLU A 248 44.08 -4.24 18.72
CA GLU A 248 45.18 -3.36 18.36
C GLU A 248 45.23 -3.16 16.86
N ARG A 249 45.45 -1.93 16.42
CA ARG A 249 45.71 -1.65 15.01
C ARG A 249 47.10 -2.12 14.69
N ASP A 250 47.22 -3.06 13.77
CA ASP A 250 48.48 -3.32 13.09
C ASP A 250 48.80 -2.07 12.23
N ASP A 251 49.87 -1.33 12.55
CA ASP A 251 50.38 -0.17 11.81
C ASP A 251 51.04 -0.59 10.50
#